data_5718b3b9b020019b7d0269b26f309fa2
#
_entry.id   5718b3b9b020019b7d0269b26f309fa2
#
_cell.length_a   1.000
_cell.length_b   1.000
_cell.length_c   1.000
_cell.angle_alpha   90.00
_cell.angle_beta   90.00
_cell.angle_gamma   90.00
#
_symmetry.space_group_name_H-M   'P 1'
#
loop_
_entity.id
_entity.type
_entity.pdbx_description
1 polymer ?
#
loop_
_entity_poly.entity_id
_entity_poly.type
_entity_poly.pdbx_seq_one_letter_code
_entity_poly.pdbx_strand_id
1 'polypeptide(L)'
;MNIIPLINDFTNTFNEIFNTSLSPLNLESKIKDVGDHFTLKLYETFLNYLDNKFKNSSERKKNYYFKETVDRTLITSIGTITVKSSIYYTKDTNKRFVLLREILHLKPYQRLTNEAEYQLIKYSMEQNMSQAAKYALRNTVVSRSTVSKKIKVLDGSIKENIKRTVNQPKVLYIEMDEIHANLQHGGNKICPCAIVHEGYEETFVKRKKLKNLRSFASAKLSYEELWEVIYDYVDKKY
;
A
#
# COMPACT_ATOMS: atom_id res chain seq x y z
N MET A 1 20.36 -14.94 12.75
CA MET A 1 20.70 -13.76 11.92
C MET A 1 21.80 -12.99 12.65
N ASN A 2 22.93 -12.74 12.00
CA ASN A 2 23.98 -11.90 12.59
C ASN A 2 23.81 -10.47 12.05
N ILE A 3 23.42 -9.54 12.91
CA ILE A 3 23.19 -8.12 12.56
C ILE A 3 24.39 -7.21 12.93
N ILE A 4 25.42 -7.77 13.59
CA ILE A 4 26.57 -6.99 14.07
C ILE A 4 27.27 -6.23 12.93
N PRO A 5 27.55 -6.83 11.74
CA PRO A 5 28.16 -6.11 10.65
C PRO A 5 27.33 -4.91 10.18
N LEU A 6 25.99 -5.04 10.17
CA LEU A 6 25.08 -4.00 9.77
C LEU A 6 25.05 -2.85 10.78
N ILE A 7 25.12 -3.15 12.08
CA ILE A 7 25.22 -2.14 13.16
C ILE A 7 26.55 -1.39 13.06
N ASN A 8 27.65 -2.11 12.80
CA ASN A 8 28.97 -1.49 12.63
C ASN A 8 28.99 -0.54 11.41
N ASP A 9 28.44 -0.96 10.28
CA ASP A 9 28.32 -0.13 9.07
C ASP A 9 27.50 1.14 9.34
N PHE A 10 26.34 0.98 9.98
CA PHE A 10 25.50 2.10 10.41
C PHE A 10 26.26 3.07 11.33
N THR A 11 26.96 2.54 12.33
CA THR A 11 27.70 3.35 13.30
C THR A 11 28.85 4.11 12.62
N ASN A 12 29.57 3.47 11.73
CA ASN A 12 30.66 4.09 10.97
C ASN A 12 30.13 5.23 10.08
N THR A 13 29.08 4.97 9.30
CA THR A 13 28.46 5.99 8.44
C THR A 13 27.91 7.15 9.27
N PHE A 14 27.34 6.87 10.44
CA PHE A 14 26.84 7.89 11.35
C PHE A 14 27.97 8.75 11.91
N ASN A 15 29.10 8.13 12.31
CA ASN A 15 30.28 8.85 12.79
C ASN A 15 30.92 9.73 11.71
N GLU A 16 30.91 9.31 10.44
CA GLU A 16 31.37 10.13 9.33
C GLU A 16 30.59 11.43 9.19
N ILE A 17 29.29 11.42 9.49
CA ILE A 17 28.47 12.63 9.48
C ILE A 17 28.96 13.63 10.51
N PHE A 18 29.34 13.21 11.72
CA PHE A 18 29.81 14.09 12.77
C PHE A 18 31.21 14.66 12.48
N ASN A 19 32.02 13.92 11.73
CA ASN A 19 33.39 14.35 11.38
C ASN A 19 33.43 15.30 10.17
N THR A 20 32.34 15.44 9.42
CA THR A 20 32.20 16.40 8.34
C THR A 20 31.61 17.69 8.85
N SER A 21 32.21 18.85 8.53
CA SER A 21 31.64 20.16 8.84
C SER A 21 30.32 20.37 8.07
N LEU A 22 29.22 19.97 8.68
CA LEU A 22 27.91 20.06 8.10
C LEU A 22 27.23 21.39 8.41
N SER A 23 26.63 22.00 7.38
CA SER A 23 25.63 23.04 7.62
C SER A 23 24.49 22.46 8.43
N PRO A 24 23.97 23.15 9.47
CA PRO A 24 22.82 22.71 10.25
C PRO A 24 21.61 22.35 9.39
N LEU A 25 21.43 23.00 8.25
CA LEU A 25 20.37 22.76 7.27
C LEU A 25 20.39 21.36 6.64
N ASN A 26 21.53 20.69 6.61
CA ASN A 26 21.68 19.37 5.97
C ASN A 26 21.80 18.22 6.97
N LEU A 27 21.94 18.52 8.26
CA LEU A 27 22.18 17.50 9.28
C LEU A 27 21.00 16.53 9.42
N GLU A 28 19.78 17.05 9.55
CA GLU A 28 18.58 16.23 9.69
C GLU A 28 18.34 15.33 8.48
N SER A 29 18.54 15.87 7.26
CA SER A 29 18.40 15.08 6.02
C SER A 29 19.40 13.94 5.98
N LYS A 30 20.67 14.17 6.33
CA LYS A 30 21.69 13.13 6.33
C LYS A 30 21.43 12.05 7.38
N ILE A 31 21.02 12.43 8.58
CA ILE A 31 20.65 11.47 9.64
C ILE A 31 19.50 10.59 9.15
N LYS A 32 18.50 11.19 8.52
CA LYS A 32 17.38 10.46 7.94
C LYS A 32 17.83 9.49 6.85
N ASP A 33 18.69 9.93 5.93
CA ASP A 33 19.20 9.10 4.83
C ASP A 33 19.96 7.88 5.34
N VAL A 34 20.77 8.04 6.40
CA VAL A 34 21.47 6.93 7.05
C VAL A 34 20.49 5.97 7.73
N GLY A 35 19.47 6.50 8.42
CA GLY A 35 18.42 5.70 9.01
C GLY A 35 17.62 4.91 7.97
N ASP A 36 17.26 5.54 6.86
CA ASP A 36 16.55 4.90 5.75
C ASP A 36 17.41 3.79 5.11
N HIS A 37 18.70 4.05 4.90
CA HIS A 37 19.64 3.05 4.39
C HIS A 37 19.77 1.84 5.32
N PHE A 38 19.95 2.09 6.62
CA PHE A 38 20.00 1.03 7.62
C PHE A 38 18.73 0.17 7.61
N THR A 39 17.55 0.79 7.56
CA THR A 39 16.26 0.10 7.52
C THR A 39 16.12 -0.80 6.28
N LEU A 40 16.55 -0.30 5.11
CA LEU A 40 16.56 -1.09 3.88
C LEU A 40 17.49 -2.30 3.98
N LYS A 41 18.71 -2.10 4.48
CA LYS A 41 19.69 -3.18 4.65
C LYS A 41 19.26 -4.21 5.68
N LEU A 42 18.63 -3.76 6.77
CA LEU A 42 18.06 -4.66 7.77
C LEU A 42 16.96 -5.55 7.16
N TYR A 43 16.06 -4.96 6.37
CA TYR A 43 14.98 -5.70 5.71
C TYR A 43 15.53 -6.69 4.67
N GLU A 44 16.48 -6.28 3.83
CA GLU A 44 17.18 -7.16 2.88
C GLU A 44 17.86 -8.33 3.59
N THR A 45 18.60 -8.06 4.67
CA THR A 45 19.29 -9.07 5.47
C THR A 45 18.32 -10.05 6.11
N PHE A 46 17.17 -9.54 6.61
CA PHE A 46 16.13 -10.39 7.20
C PHE A 46 15.52 -11.34 6.18
N LEU A 47 15.17 -10.86 4.99
CA LEU A 47 14.59 -11.71 3.95
C LEU A 47 15.59 -12.77 3.46
N ASN A 48 16.85 -12.39 3.26
CA ASN A 48 17.92 -13.31 2.91
C ASN A 48 18.16 -14.37 4.01
N TYR A 49 18.06 -13.97 5.26
CA TYR A 49 18.14 -14.91 6.39
C TYR A 49 16.99 -15.92 6.38
N LEU A 50 15.76 -15.49 6.15
CA LEU A 50 14.60 -16.39 6.07
C LEU A 50 14.75 -17.40 4.94
N ASP A 51 15.15 -16.95 3.75
CA ASP A 51 15.37 -17.84 2.60
C ASP A 51 16.47 -18.87 2.90
N ASN A 52 17.58 -18.43 3.47
CA ASN A 52 18.70 -19.30 3.82
C ASN A 52 18.35 -20.29 4.96
N LYS A 53 17.60 -19.85 5.97
CA LYS A 53 17.10 -20.70 7.05
C LYS A 53 16.21 -21.82 6.50
N PHE A 54 15.27 -21.49 5.61
CA PHE A 54 14.43 -22.50 4.97
C PHE A 54 15.25 -23.44 4.09
N LYS A 55 16.16 -22.91 3.27
CA LYS A 55 17.05 -23.68 2.39
C LYS A 55 17.77 -24.82 3.14
N ASN A 56 18.18 -24.56 4.37
CA ASN A 56 18.92 -25.53 5.20
C ASN A 56 18.03 -26.38 6.11
N SER A 57 16.72 -26.11 6.15
CA SER A 57 15.78 -26.79 7.05
C SER A 57 15.55 -28.25 6.68
N SER A 58 15.19 -29.07 7.68
CA SER A 58 14.77 -30.46 7.50
C SER A 58 13.46 -30.57 6.72
N GLU A 59 12.54 -29.62 6.94
CA GLU A 59 11.27 -29.51 6.22
C GLU A 59 11.49 -29.39 4.72
N ARG A 60 12.37 -28.46 4.31
CA ARG A 60 12.73 -28.29 2.90
C ARG A 60 13.33 -29.58 2.34
N LYS A 61 14.31 -30.20 3.05
CA LYS A 61 14.96 -31.44 2.60
C LYS A 61 13.97 -32.59 2.42
N LYS A 62 12.93 -32.66 3.27
CA LYS A 62 11.90 -33.69 3.20
C LYS A 62 10.95 -33.47 2.01
N ASN A 63 10.46 -32.22 1.80
CA ASN A 63 9.30 -31.94 0.95
C ASN A 63 9.65 -31.31 -0.40
N TYR A 64 10.87 -30.77 -0.56
CA TYR A 64 11.21 -29.96 -1.75
C TYR A 64 12.59 -30.32 -2.33
N TYR A 65 12.67 -30.28 -3.67
CA TYR A 65 13.94 -30.26 -4.39
C TYR A 65 14.38 -28.79 -4.55
N PHE A 66 15.64 -28.51 -4.20
CA PHE A 66 16.25 -27.19 -4.49
C PHE A 66 16.66 -27.15 -5.97
N LYS A 67 16.32 -26.09 -6.67
CA LYS A 67 16.73 -25.85 -8.05
C LYS A 67 17.91 -24.88 -8.13
N GLU A 68 17.67 -23.65 -7.75
CA GLU A 68 18.62 -22.54 -7.90
C GLU A 68 18.28 -21.39 -6.94
N THR A 69 19.23 -20.45 -6.78
CA THR A 69 18.99 -19.17 -6.12
C THR A 69 19.20 -18.07 -7.12
N VAL A 70 18.25 -17.14 -7.22
CA VAL A 70 18.29 -16.00 -8.14
C VAL A 70 18.20 -14.68 -7.36
N ASP A 71 18.82 -13.64 -7.87
CA ASP A 71 18.65 -12.30 -7.34
C ASP A 71 17.31 -11.72 -7.80
N ARG A 72 16.56 -11.18 -6.87
CA ARG A 72 15.25 -10.59 -7.11
C ARG A 72 15.18 -9.18 -6.54
N THR A 73 14.94 -8.22 -7.42
CA THR A 73 14.70 -6.84 -7.02
C THR A 73 13.24 -6.64 -6.64
N LEU A 74 13.00 -6.12 -5.44
CA LEU A 74 11.70 -5.77 -4.89
C LEU A 74 11.63 -4.27 -4.64
N ILE A 75 10.50 -3.68 -5.00
CA ILE A 75 10.16 -2.29 -4.68
C ILE A 75 9.26 -2.33 -3.46
N THR A 76 9.74 -1.79 -2.37
CA THR A 76 9.03 -1.73 -1.08
C THR A 76 8.59 -0.30 -0.76
N SER A 77 7.80 -0.12 0.28
CA SER A 77 7.39 1.22 0.74
C SER A 77 8.55 2.08 1.26
N ILE A 78 9.66 1.43 1.66
CA ILE A 78 10.85 2.08 2.22
C ILE A 78 12.01 2.21 1.22
N GLY A 79 11.89 1.62 0.03
CA GLY A 79 12.90 1.69 -1.03
C GLY A 79 13.01 0.41 -1.84
N THR A 80 13.99 0.37 -2.72
CA THR A 80 14.29 -0.81 -3.55
C THR A 80 15.35 -1.67 -2.88
N ILE A 81 15.09 -2.98 -2.79
CA ILE A 81 16.03 -3.98 -2.26
C ILE A 81 16.28 -5.08 -3.29
N THR A 82 17.45 -5.74 -3.18
CA THR A 82 17.76 -6.93 -3.97
C THR A 82 18.01 -8.09 -3.02
N VAL A 83 17.16 -9.11 -3.11
CA VAL A 83 17.19 -10.28 -2.23
C VAL A 83 17.50 -11.55 -3.00
N LYS A 84 18.19 -12.47 -2.36
CA LYS A 84 18.42 -13.82 -2.87
C LYS A 84 17.16 -14.65 -2.65
N SER A 85 16.58 -15.18 -3.71
CA SER A 85 15.35 -15.94 -3.69
C SER A 85 15.59 -17.35 -4.22
N SER A 86 15.44 -18.34 -3.36
CA SER A 86 15.62 -19.74 -3.74
C SER A 86 14.35 -20.32 -4.35
N ILE A 87 14.55 -21.09 -5.43
CA ILE A 87 13.50 -21.75 -6.18
C ILE A 87 13.53 -23.24 -5.86
N TYR A 88 12.37 -23.77 -5.56
CA TYR A 88 12.17 -25.18 -5.20
C TYR A 88 11.08 -25.80 -6.06
N TYR A 89 11.03 -27.15 -6.08
CA TYR A 89 9.91 -27.93 -6.59
C TYR A 89 9.45 -28.89 -5.50
N THR A 90 8.14 -29.00 -5.31
CA THR A 90 7.54 -29.99 -4.39
C THR A 90 7.83 -31.41 -4.89
N LYS A 91 8.16 -32.33 -3.97
CA LYS A 91 8.51 -33.69 -4.33
C LYS A 91 7.32 -34.53 -4.79
N ASP A 92 6.14 -34.23 -4.30
CA ASP A 92 4.87 -34.89 -4.60
C ASP A 92 4.25 -34.48 -5.92
N THR A 93 4.15 -33.16 -6.16
CA THR A 93 3.39 -32.60 -7.30
C THR A 93 4.28 -31.94 -8.35
N ASN A 94 5.58 -31.86 -8.10
CA ASN A 94 6.55 -31.13 -8.94
C ASN A 94 6.17 -29.66 -9.22
N LYS A 95 5.41 -29.05 -8.31
CA LYS A 95 5.01 -27.65 -8.42
C LYS A 95 6.12 -26.71 -7.97
N ARG A 96 6.28 -25.60 -8.68
CA ARG A 96 7.25 -24.55 -8.34
C ARG A 96 6.86 -23.86 -7.04
N PHE A 97 7.78 -23.80 -6.10
CA PHE A 97 7.64 -23.10 -4.81
C PHE A 97 8.77 -22.09 -4.63
N VAL A 98 8.44 -20.90 -4.15
CA VAL A 98 9.40 -19.83 -3.84
C VAL A 98 9.01 -19.23 -2.50
N LEU A 99 9.82 -19.48 -1.46
CA LEU A 99 9.49 -19.11 -0.07
C LEU A 99 9.17 -17.62 0.08
N LEU A 100 10.03 -16.73 -0.44
CA LEU A 100 9.85 -15.30 -0.31
C LEU A 100 8.55 -14.80 -0.98
N ARG A 101 8.12 -15.48 -2.06
CA ARG A 101 6.86 -15.16 -2.71
C ARG A 101 5.66 -15.49 -1.82
N GLU A 102 5.71 -16.62 -1.13
CA GLU A 102 4.65 -17.04 -0.21
C GLU A 102 4.60 -16.13 1.03
N ILE A 103 5.75 -15.85 1.66
CA ILE A 103 5.83 -14.99 2.86
C ILE A 103 5.32 -13.57 2.56
N LEU A 104 5.67 -13.02 1.40
CA LEU A 104 5.30 -11.66 0.99
C LEU A 104 3.98 -11.61 0.22
N HIS A 105 3.29 -12.74 0.05
CA HIS A 105 2.05 -12.87 -0.73
C HIS A 105 2.13 -12.25 -2.14
N LEU A 106 3.27 -12.46 -2.83
CA LEU A 106 3.51 -11.88 -4.15
C LEU A 106 2.99 -12.78 -5.26
N LYS A 107 2.34 -12.19 -6.25
CA LYS A 107 2.00 -12.86 -7.51
C LYS A 107 3.27 -13.17 -8.32
N PRO A 108 3.24 -14.14 -9.24
CA PRO A 108 4.33 -14.35 -10.20
C PRO A 108 4.73 -13.03 -10.88
N TYR A 109 6.04 -12.78 -10.98
CA TYR A 109 6.63 -11.58 -11.61
C TYR A 109 6.31 -10.23 -10.94
N GLN A 110 5.56 -10.20 -9.85
CA GLN A 110 5.29 -8.98 -9.10
C GLN A 110 6.57 -8.46 -8.44
N ARG A 111 6.94 -7.21 -8.71
CA ARG A 111 8.10 -6.53 -8.10
C ARG A 111 7.71 -5.62 -6.94
N LEU A 112 6.54 -4.99 -7.00
CA LEU A 112 6.04 -4.18 -5.90
C LEU A 112 5.53 -5.09 -4.78
N THR A 113 5.92 -4.81 -3.55
CA THR A 113 5.31 -5.43 -2.37
C THR A 113 3.89 -4.91 -2.19
N ASN A 114 3.04 -5.67 -1.49
CA ASN A 114 1.65 -5.26 -1.25
C ASN A 114 1.57 -3.94 -0.48
N GLU A 115 2.50 -3.70 0.46
CA GLU A 115 2.58 -2.43 1.18
C GLU A 115 2.96 -1.27 0.25
N ALA A 116 3.92 -1.47 -0.67
CA ALA A 116 4.25 -0.45 -1.67
C ALA A 116 3.06 -0.14 -2.59
N GLU A 117 2.29 -1.15 -3.01
CA GLU A 117 1.06 -0.96 -3.78
C GLU A 117 0.01 -0.16 -2.99
N TYR A 118 -0.19 -0.51 -1.72
CA TYR A 118 -1.11 0.21 -0.84
C TYR A 118 -0.72 1.69 -0.69
N GLN A 119 0.56 2.00 -0.46
CA GLN A 119 1.03 3.38 -0.32
C GLN A 119 0.84 4.18 -1.62
N LEU A 120 1.12 3.58 -2.78
CA LEU A 120 0.89 4.21 -4.08
C LEU A 120 -0.60 4.55 -4.30
N ILE A 121 -1.48 3.61 -3.98
CA ILE A 121 -2.93 3.81 -4.12
C ILE A 121 -3.41 4.87 -3.15
N LYS A 122 -3.06 4.75 -1.87
CA LYS A 122 -3.43 5.71 -0.83
C LYS A 122 -3.02 7.14 -1.20
N TYR A 123 -1.77 7.32 -1.61
CA TYR A 123 -1.26 8.64 -1.99
C TYR A 123 -1.97 9.20 -3.25
N SER A 124 -2.35 8.32 -4.18
CA SER A 124 -3.08 8.72 -5.38
C SER A 124 -4.54 9.12 -5.14
N MET A 125 -5.10 8.81 -3.98
CA MET A 125 -6.42 9.31 -3.55
C MET A 125 -6.35 10.77 -3.09
N GLU A 126 -5.21 11.20 -2.56
CA GLU A 126 -5.00 12.55 -2.03
C GLU A 126 -4.33 13.47 -3.06
N GLN A 127 -3.55 12.90 -3.99
CA GLN A 127 -2.73 13.60 -4.96
C GLN A 127 -2.91 12.99 -6.37
N ASN A 128 -2.41 13.69 -7.39
CA ASN A 128 -2.44 13.12 -8.73
C ASN A 128 -1.43 11.96 -8.91
N MET A 129 -1.67 11.11 -9.92
CA MET A 129 -0.85 9.91 -10.16
C MET A 129 0.64 10.20 -10.42
N SER A 130 0.99 11.39 -10.92
CA SER A 130 2.39 11.76 -11.16
C SER A 130 3.10 12.06 -9.85
N GLN A 131 2.43 12.70 -8.91
CA GLN A 131 2.93 12.94 -7.56
C GLN A 131 2.99 11.64 -6.75
N ALA A 132 1.96 10.79 -6.85
CA ALA A 132 2.00 9.47 -6.23
C ALA A 132 3.20 8.65 -6.72
N ALA A 133 3.49 8.67 -8.02
CA ALA A 133 4.62 7.97 -8.59
C ALA A 133 5.99 8.44 -8.05
N LYS A 134 6.10 9.73 -7.68
CA LYS A 134 7.35 10.33 -7.17
C LYS A 134 7.51 10.23 -5.66
N TYR A 135 6.43 10.36 -4.90
CA TYR A 135 6.50 10.67 -3.47
C TYR A 135 5.85 9.63 -2.55
N ALA A 136 5.05 8.69 -3.10
CA ALA A 136 4.37 7.69 -2.28
C ALA A 136 5.32 6.66 -1.65
N LEU A 137 6.44 6.40 -2.31
CA LEU A 137 7.47 5.46 -1.83
C LEU A 137 8.72 6.21 -1.42
N ARG A 138 9.36 5.78 -0.34
CA ARG A 138 10.64 6.33 0.09
C ARG A 138 11.75 5.85 -0.85
N ASN A 139 12.68 6.74 -1.17
CA ASN A 139 13.92 6.43 -1.91
C ASN A 139 13.70 5.63 -3.22
N THR A 140 12.50 5.69 -3.79
CA THR A 140 12.16 4.98 -5.03
C THR A 140 11.08 5.73 -5.79
N VAL A 141 11.28 5.88 -7.09
CA VAL A 141 10.32 6.47 -8.01
C VAL A 141 9.80 5.38 -8.94
N VAL A 142 8.50 5.35 -9.14
CA VAL A 142 7.85 4.46 -10.12
C VAL A 142 7.26 5.30 -11.26
N SER A 143 6.83 4.65 -12.35
CA SER A 143 6.19 5.38 -13.44
C SER A 143 4.71 5.68 -13.12
N ARG A 144 4.20 6.80 -13.64
CA ARG A 144 2.76 7.12 -13.59
C ARG A 144 1.90 5.97 -14.14
N SER A 145 2.37 5.29 -15.19
CA SER A 145 1.67 4.15 -15.77
C SER A 145 1.56 2.97 -14.80
N THR A 146 2.57 2.76 -13.94
CA THR A 146 2.51 1.76 -12.87
C THR A 146 1.39 2.07 -11.88
N VAL A 147 1.29 3.32 -11.41
CA VAL A 147 0.21 3.77 -10.52
C VAL A 147 -1.15 3.55 -11.18
N SER A 148 -1.32 4.03 -12.41
CA SER A 148 -2.56 3.88 -13.19
C SER A 148 -2.99 2.41 -13.34
N LYS A 149 -2.04 1.51 -13.66
CA LYS A 149 -2.33 0.07 -13.77
C LYS A 149 -2.81 -0.52 -12.44
N LYS A 150 -2.22 -0.09 -11.31
CA LYS A 150 -2.62 -0.58 -9.99
C LYS A 150 -4.02 -0.10 -9.60
N ILE A 151 -4.35 1.15 -9.87
CA ILE A 151 -5.70 1.69 -9.63
C ILE A 151 -6.75 0.98 -10.49
N LYS A 152 -6.45 0.73 -11.76
CA LYS A 152 -7.39 0.06 -12.69
C LYS A 152 -7.74 -1.38 -12.29
N VAL A 153 -6.86 -2.05 -11.55
CA VAL A 153 -7.07 -3.43 -11.06
C VAL A 153 -7.90 -3.45 -9.77
N LEU A 154 -8.05 -2.28 -9.11
CA LEU A 154 -8.93 -2.21 -7.95
C LEU A 154 -10.37 -2.45 -8.42
N ASP A 155 -10.93 -3.55 -7.96
CA ASP A 155 -12.37 -3.74 -8.04
C ASP A 155 -13.00 -2.80 -7.01
N GLY A 156 -13.85 -1.87 -7.47
CA GLY A 156 -14.53 -0.90 -6.61
C GLY A 156 -15.51 -1.50 -5.61
N SER A 157 -15.70 -2.81 -5.62
CA SER A 157 -16.47 -3.55 -4.63
C SER A 157 -15.68 -3.73 -3.33
N ILE A 158 -15.58 -2.68 -2.54
CA ILE A 158 -15.14 -2.83 -1.14
C ILE A 158 -16.29 -3.52 -0.40
N LYS A 159 -16.13 -4.81 -0.11
CA LYS A 159 -16.98 -5.50 0.87
C LYS A 159 -16.61 -4.95 2.25
N GLU A 160 -17.21 -3.83 2.61
CA GLU A 160 -17.09 -3.33 3.97
C GLU A 160 -17.86 -4.23 4.93
N ASN A 161 -17.21 -4.59 6.03
CA ASN A 161 -17.90 -5.10 7.22
C ASN A 161 -18.63 -3.91 7.88
N ILE A 162 -19.81 -3.61 7.38
CA ILE A 162 -20.67 -2.55 7.93
C ILE A 162 -21.17 -3.05 9.29
N LYS A 163 -20.61 -2.47 10.36
CA LYS A 163 -21.11 -2.74 11.71
C LYS A 163 -22.39 -1.95 11.95
N ARG A 164 -23.44 -2.64 12.36
CA ARG A 164 -24.71 -2.00 12.70
C ARG A 164 -24.54 -1.01 13.85
N THR A 165 -25.18 0.16 13.73
CA THR A 165 -25.11 1.21 14.75
C THR A 165 -25.99 0.83 15.93
N VAL A 166 -25.43 0.85 17.16
CA VAL A 166 -26.15 0.50 18.38
C VAL A 166 -27.22 1.56 18.72
N ASN A 167 -26.90 2.82 18.50
CA ASN A 167 -27.81 3.96 18.73
C ASN A 167 -28.27 4.51 17.39
N GLN A 168 -29.51 4.19 16.99
CA GLN A 168 -30.07 4.69 15.75
C GLN A 168 -30.33 6.19 15.82
N PRO A 169 -29.94 6.99 14.83
CA PRO A 169 -30.27 8.41 14.76
C PRO A 169 -31.78 8.59 14.54
N LYS A 170 -32.35 9.66 15.07
CA LYS A 170 -33.76 10.01 14.83
C LYS A 170 -34.03 10.41 13.38
N VAL A 171 -33.04 10.98 12.71
CA VAL A 171 -33.11 11.46 11.32
C VAL A 171 -31.79 11.11 10.64
N LEU A 172 -31.90 10.62 9.41
CA LEU A 172 -30.80 10.37 8.52
C LEU A 172 -30.95 11.31 7.31
N TYR A 173 -29.91 12.03 6.97
CA TYR A 173 -29.87 12.93 5.82
C TYR A 173 -29.18 12.21 4.65
N ILE A 174 -29.81 12.27 3.48
CA ILE A 174 -29.23 11.78 2.22
C ILE A 174 -29.27 12.93 1.23
N GLU A 175 -28.10 13.37 0.80
CA GLU A 175 -27.96 14.43 -0.19
C GLU A 175 -27.34 13.82 -1.45
N MET A 176 -27.92 14.10 -2.62
CA MET A 176 -27.44 13.58 -3.90
C MET A 176 -27.17 14.73 -4.86
N ASP A 177 -26.09 14.61 -5.62
CA ASP A 177 -25.62 15.61 -6.58
C ASP A 177 -24.94 14.95 -7.78
N GLU A 178 -24.53 15.71 -8.76
CA GLU A 178 -23.88 15.29 -9.99
C GLU A 178 -22.47 15.85 -10.10
N ILE A 179 -21.52 14.99 -10.47
CA ILE A 179 -20.19 15.42 -10.86
C ILE A 179 -20.07 15.31 -12.38
N HIS A 180 -19.85 16.45 -13.04
CA HIS A 180 -19.57 16.49 -14.47
C HIS A 180 -18.07 16.32 -14.72
N ALA A 181 -17.68 15.16 -15.27
CA ALA A 181 -16.30 14.83 -15.58
C ALA A 181 -16.02 14.94 -17.08
N ASN A 182 -15.08 15.80 -17.45
CA ASN A 182 -14.56 15.88 -18.82
C ASN A 182 -13.68 14.67 -19.12
N LEU A 183 -13.97 13.93 -20.18
CA LEU A 183 -13.20 12.78 -20.57
C LEU A 183 -11.96 13.17 -21.39
N GLN A 184 -10.85 12.46 -21.21
CA GLN A 184 -9.56 12.75 -21.83
C GLN A 184 -9.59 12.69 -23.38
N HIS A 185 -10.54 11.95 -23.95
CA HIS A 185 -10.73 11.81 -25.40
C HIS A 185 -11.96 12.53 -25.95
N GLY A 186 -12.44 13.57 -25.21
CA GLY A 186 -13.62 14.35 -25.55
C GLY A 186 -14.91 13.76 -24.98
N GLY A 187 -15.91 14.63 -24.80
CA GLY A 187 -17.20 14.32 -24.17
C GLY A 187 -17.18 14.51 -22.66
N ASN A 188 -18.39 14.62 -22.08
CA ASN A 188 -18.64 14.77 -20.68
C ASN A 188 -19.32 13.50 -20.15
N LYS A 189 -18.97 13.11 -18.95
CA LYS A 189 -19.65 12.05 -18.22
C LYS A 189 -20.24 12.59 -16.94
N ILE A 190 -21.52 12.33 -16.73
CA ILE A 190 -22.21 12.61 -15.47
C ILE A 190 -21.97 11.42 -14.54
N CYS A 191 -21.49 11.69 -13.35
CA CYS A 191 -21.23 10.70 -12.32
C CYS A 191 -22.11 11.04 -11.12
N PRO A 192 -23.13 10.25 -10.79
CA PRO A 192 -23.93 10.47 -9.61
C PRO A 192 -23.10 10.31 -8.34
N CYS A 193 -23.29 11.22 -7.40
CA CYS A 193 -22.67 11.16 -6.08
C CYS A 193 -23.71 11.44 -5.00
N ALA A 194 -23.51 10.86 -3.84
CA ALA A 194 -24.38 11.07 -2.69
C ALA A 194 -23.58 11.06 -1.40
N ILE A 195 -24.12 11.73 -0.37
CA ILE A 195 -23.64 11.65 1.00
C ILE A 195 -24.79 11.24 1.92
N VAL A 196 -24.44 10.42 2.91
CA VAL A 196 -25.34 10.01 3.99
C VAL A 196 -24.72 10.46 5.31
N HIS A 197 -25.48 11.13 6.18
CA HIS A 197 -24.98 11.62 7.46
C HIS A 197 -26.08 11.75 8.52
N GLU A 198 -25.70 11.83 9.79
CA GLU A 198 -26.62 11.92 10.95
C GLU A 198 -26.85 13.36 11.42
N GLY A 199 -26.65 14.36 10.55
CA GLY A 199 -26.72 15.78 10.88
C GLY A 199 -25.35 16.38 11.17
N TYR A 200 -25.34 17.44 11.98
CA TYR A 200 -24.13 18.21 12.27
C TYR A 200 -23.66 17.99 13.71
N GLU A 201 -22.36 17.99 13.90
CA GLU A 201 -21.71 18.11 15.21
C GLU A 201 -20.95 19.43 15.30
N GLU A 202 -20.98 20.09 16.46
CA GLU A 202 -20.20 21.29 16.72
C GLU A 202 -18.76 20.92 16.99
N THR A 203 -17.83 21.57 16.30
CA THR A 203 -16.38 21.43 16.56
C THR A 203 -15.86 22.65 17.30
N PHE A 204 -14.71 22.51 18.01
CA PHE A 204 -14.08 23.59 18.79
C PHE A 204 -13.78 24.89 18.02
N VAL A 205 -13.92 24.93 16.70
CA VAL A 205 -13.52 26.06 15.84
C VAL A 205 -14.74 26.73 15.17
N LYS A 206 -15.93 26.70 15.75
CA LYS A 206 -17.17 27.25 15.17
C LYS A 206 -17.53 26.72 13.77
N ARG A 207 -16.92 25.59 13.36
CA ARG A 207 -17.25 24.91 12.10
C ARG A 207 -18.17 23.74 12.40
N LYS A 208 -19.26 23.63 11.65
CA LYS A 208 -20.13 22.47 11.68
C LYS A 208 -19.48 21.35 10.86
N LYS A 209 -19.38 20.17 11.43
CA LYS A 209 -18.90 18.98 10.75
C LYS A 209 -20.06 17.99 10.62
N LEU A 210 -20.16 17.30 9.48
CA LEU A 210 -21.16 16.27 9.28
C LEU A 210 -20.83 15.05 10.13
N LYS A 211 -21.81 14.61 10.92
CA LYS A 211 -21.68 13.47 11.83
C LYS A 211 -21.88 12.17 11.08
N ASN A 212 -20.96 11.22 11.26
CA ASN A 212 -20.98 9.91 10.60
C ASN A 212 -21.17 9.97 9.08
N LEU A 213 -20.49 10.93 8.43
CA LEU A 213 -20.53 11.14 6.99
C LEU A 213 -20.06 9.89 6.23
N ARG A 214 -20.88 9.44 5.28
CA ARG A 214 -20.55 8.44 4.28
C ARG A 214 -20.79 8.98 2.88
N SER A 215 -19.79 8.90 2.01
CA SER A 215 -19.88 9.34 0.61
C SER A 215 -20.01 8.13 -0.33
N PHE A 216 -20.83 8.29 -1.36
CA PHE A 216 -21.03 7.36 -2.44
C PHE A 216 -20.81 8.07 -3.76
N ALA A 217 -20.08 7.49 -4.68
CA ALA A 217 -19.90 8.01 -6.04
C ALA A 217 -19.58 6.88 -6.99
N SER A 218 -20.09 6.93 -8.19
CA SER A 218 -19.77 5.94 -9.21
C SER A 218 -19.74 6.58 -10.61
N ALA A 219 -18.72 6.21 -11.39
CA ALA A 219 -18.67 6.54 -12.80
C ALA A 219 -19.36 5.47 -13.68
N LYS A 220 -19.88 4.38 -13.09
CA LYS A 220 -20.46 3.24 -13.81
C LYS A 220 -21.95 3.06 -13.55
N LEU A 221 -22.42 3.41 -12.36
CA LEU A 221 -23.80 3.22 -11.93
C LEU A 221 -24.69 4.37 -12.44
N SER A 222 -25.94 4.05 -12.73
CA SER A 222 -27.01 5.03 -12.90
C SER A 222 -27.44 5.61 -11.54
N TYR A 223 -28.34 6.58 -11.54
CA TYR A 223 -28.92 7.12 -10.31
C TYR A 223 -29.68 6.06 -9.52
N GLU A 224 -30.49 5.26 -10.21
CA GLU A 224 -31.29 4.22 -9.63
C GLU A 224 -30.39 3.15 -8.98
N GLU A 225 -29.36 2.70 -9.70
CA GLU A 225 -28.41 1.72 -9.17
C GLU A 225 -27.61 2.28 -7.98
N LEU A 226 -27.31 3.58 -7.97
CA LEU A 226 -26.64 4.20 -6.82
C LEU A 226 -27.57 4.27 -5.61
N TRP A 227 -28.87 4.54 -5.83
CA TRP A 227 -29.89 4.50 -4.76
C TRP A 227 -29.98 3.11 -4.13
N GLU A 228 -29.98 2.04 -4.91
CA GLU A 228 -29.99 0.66 -4.39
C GLU A 228 -28.79 0.40 -3.47
N VAL A 229 -27.58 0.88 -3.86
CA VAL A 229 -26.38 0.78 -3.02
C VAL A 229 -26.51 1.56 -1.72
N ILE A 230 -27.14 2.75 -1.76
CA ILE A 230 -27.36 3.58 -0.58
C ILE A 230 -28.38 2.91 0.36
N TYR A 231 -29.48 2.38 -0.18
CA TYR A 231 -30.47 1.66 0.61
C TYR A 231 -29.88 0.41 1.29
N ASP A 232 -29.11 -0.38 0.55
CA ASP A 232 -28.42 -1.56 1.10
C ASP A 232 -27.44 -1.18 2.23
N TYR A 233 -26.76 -0.04 2.08
CA TYR A 233 -25.89 0.50 3.14
C TYR A 233 -26.71 0.94 4.36
N VAL A 234 -27.78 1.69 4.16
CA VAL A 234 -28.63 2.19 5.26
C VAL A 234 -29.23 1.04 6.04
N ASP A 235 -29.79 0.05 5.36
CA ASP A 235 -30.39 -1.14 5.98
C ASP A 235 -29.37 -1.97 6.80
N LYS A 236 -28.13 -2.09 6.31
CA LYS A 236 -27.07 -2.81 7.02
C LYS A 236 -26.48 -2.02 8.19
N LYS A 237 -26.51 -0.69 8.11
CA LYS A 237 -25.85 0.19 9.08
C LYS A 237 -26.78 0.57 10.23
N TYR A 238 -28.04 0.81 9.92
CA TYR A 238 -29.07 1.29 10.82
C TYR A 238 -30.21 0.26 10.99
#